data_9d27062b593eae4b9b7af4bccb6ab708
#
_entry.id   9d27062b593eae4b9b7af4bccb6ab708
#
_cell.length_a   1.000
_cell.length_b   1.000
_cell.length_c   1.000
_cell.angle_alpha   90.00
_cell.angle_beta   90.00
_cell.angle_gamma   90.00
#
_symmetry.space_group_name_H-M   'P 1'
#
loop_
_entity.id
_entity.type
_entity.pdbx_description
1 polymer ?
#
loop_
_entity_poly.entity_id
_entity_poly.type
_entity_poly.pdbx_seq_one_letter_code
_entity_poly.pdbx_strand_id
1 'polypeptide(L)'
;MVNGHSGATSWYAKGFPTGDSGSSKLSGHYNKHGKDMGFKSKSEYNNAAVDFMNKTPTANIDYFVDIRGTVYKFDHDTGEFGISDVNGNMITYFIPDGDAEAYWYKQVDKYDEEHQL
;
A
#
# COMPACT_ATOMS: atom_id res chain seq x y z
N MET A 1 -11.89 -5.16 13.48
CA MET A 1 -11.55 -5.20 12.68
C MET A 1 -11.95 -6.13 11.92
N VAL A 2 -11.87 -6.38 11.18
CA VAL A 2 -12.28 -7.09 10.47
C VAL A 2 -11.83 -8.03 10.11
N ASN A 3 -11.73 -8.56 10.22
CA ASN A 3 -11.32 -9.43 9.85
C ASN A 3 -11.98 -10.07 9.06
N GLY A 4 -12.73 -9.90 8.92
CA GLY A 4 -13.43 -10.51 8.13
C GLY A 4 -13.09 -10.76 6.90
N HIS A 5 -12.10 -10.56 6.59
CA HIS A 5 -11.74 -10.74 5.41
C HIS A 5 -11.20 -11.94 5.10
N SER A 6 -11.28 -12.90 5.83
CA SER A 6 -10.81 -14.10 5.51
C SER A 6 -11.18 -14.46 4.21
N GLY A 7 -10.47 -14.80 3.40
CA GLY A 7 -10.77 -15.17 2.08
C GLY A 7 -11.12 -14.08 1.19
N ALA A 8 -11.17 -12.91 1.68
CA ALA A 8 -11.52 -11.84 0.83
C ALA A 8 -10.45 -11.58 -0.15
N THR A 9 -10.78 -11.59 -1.40
CA THR A 9 -9.81 -11.30 -2.41
C THR A 9 -9.85 -9.86 -2.81
N SER A 10 -10.76 -9.06 -2.24
CA SER A 10 -10.88 -7.67 -2.60
C SER A 10 -9.63 -6.87 -2.28
N TRP A 11 -8.76 -7.39 -1.43
CA TRP A 11 -7.52 -6.71 -1.10
C TRP A 11 -6.29 -7.39 -1.69
N TYR A 12 -6.48 -8.36 -2.55
CA TYR A 12 -5.36 -9.03 -3.19
C TYR A 12 -4.73 -8.11 -4.22
N ALA A 13 -3.48 -7.72 -4.01
CA ALA A 13 -2.78 -6.81 -4.90
C ALA A 13 -2.14 -7.58 -6.05
N LYS A 14 -2.25 -7.01 -7.24
CA LYS A 14 -1.67 -7.59 -8.45
C LYS A 14 -0.38 -6.85 -8.85
N GLY A 15 -0.31 -5.57 -8.58
CA GLY A 15 0.86 -4.77 -8.92
C GLY A 15 0.49 -3.40 -9.43
N PHE A 16 1.48 -2.59 -9.73
CA PHE A 16 1.27 -1.27 -10.30
C PHE A 16 0.85 -1.38 -11.76
N PRO A 17 -0.08 -0.56 -12.20
CA PRO A 17 -0.39 -0.50 -13.62
C PRO A 17 0.85 -0.05 -14.39
N THR A 18 1.13 -0.68 -15.53
CA THR A 18 2.32 -0.38 -16.29
C THR A 18 2.05 0.49 -17.49
N GLY A 19 0.95 0.65 -18.00
CA GLY A 19 0.66 1.54 -19.10
C GLY A 19 1.64 1.46 -20.26
N ASP A 20 1.30 2.12 -21.34
CA ASP A 20 2.10 2.05 -22.54
C ASP A 20 3.10 3.16 -22.67
N SER A 21 3.07 4.14 -21.81
CA SER A 21 3.97 5.27 -21.94
C SER A 21 5.01 5.25 -20.87
N GLY A 22 6.03 6.03 -21.02
CA GLY A 22 7.06 6.17 -20.01
C GLY A 22 6.56 6.79 -18.72
N SER A 23 5.34 7.27 -18.73
CA SER A 23 4.75 7.82 -17.52
C SER A 23 3.87 6.81 -16.79
N SER A 24 4.09 5.52 -17.01
CA SER A 24 3.34 4.50 -16.31
C SER A 24 3.45 4.70 -14.81
N LYS A 25 2.44 4.26 -14.08
CA LYS A 25 2.45 4.42 -12.63
C LYS A 25 3.61 3.66 -12.00
N LEU A 26 3.95 2.50 -12.53
CA LEU A 26 5.10 1.76 -12.02
C LEU A 26 6.39 2.57 -12.18
N SER A 27 6.63 3.12 -13.36
CA SER A 27 7.83 3.90 -13.59
C SER A 27 7.90 5.11 -12.69
N GLY A 28 6.81 5.84 -12.54
CA GLY A 28 6.75 7.03 -11.71
C GLY A 28 7.03 6.74 -10.25
N HIS A 29 6.39 5.71 -9.74
CA HIS A 29 6.55 5.35 -8.32
C HIS A 29 7.94 4.75 -8.06
N TYR A 30 8.47 3.98 -9.00
CA TYR A 30 9.83 3.47 -8.84
C TYR A 30 10.84 4.62 -8.80
N ASN A 31 10.71 5.59 -9.70
CA ASN A 31 11.63 6.71 -9.74
C ASN A 31 11.51 7.58 -8.49
N LYS A 32 10.30 7.72 -7.96
CA LYS A 32 10.08 8.55 -6.80
C LYS A 32 10.40 7.84 -5.49
N HIS A 33 10.05 6.58 -5.36
CA HIS A 33 10.14 5.86 -4.11
C HIS A 33 11.04 4.63 -4.15
N GLY A 34 10.98 3.86 -5.22
CA GLY A 34 11.68 2.57 -5.27
C GLY A 34 13.19 2.72 -5.19
N LYS A 35 13.72 3.73 -5.84
CA LYS A 35 15.16 3.98 -5.79
C LYS A 35 15.60 4.37 -4.39
N ASP A 36 14.81 5.19 -3.71
CA ASP A 36 15.14 5.61 -2.35
C ASP A 36 15.08 4.45 -1.39
N MET A 37 14.23 3.47 -1.64
CA MET A 37 14.13 2.26 -0.81
C MET A 37 15.23 1.25 -1.12
N GLY A 38 16.04 1.50 -2.14
CA GLY A 38 17.16 0.63 -2.47
C GLY A 38 16.87 -0.45 -3.49
N PHE A 39 15.70 -0.42 -4.12
CA PHE A 39 15.38 -1.41 -5.16
C PHE A 39 16.15 -1.10 -6.44
N LYS A 40 16.66 -2.13 -7.06
CA LYS A 40 17.52 -1.98 -8.23
C LYS A 40 16.78 -1.97 -9.55
N SER A 41 15.52 -2.36 -9.53
CA SER A 41 14.72 -2.37 -10.75
C SER A 41 13.26 -2.16 -10.44
N LYS A 42 12.50 -1.75 -11.46
CA LYS A 42 11.04 -1.62 -11.34
C LYS A 42 10.40 -2.93 -10.94
N SER A 43 10.91 -4.02 -11.49
CA SER A 43 10.37 -5.34 -11.20
C SER A 43 10.55 -5.71 -9.74
N GLU A 44 11.71 -5.46 -9.16
CA GLU A 44 11.95 -5.72 -7.75
C GLU A 44 11.02 -4.87 -6.88
N TYR A 45 10.88 -3.61 -7.23
CA TYR A 45 10.01 -2.70 -6.48
C TYR A 45 8.55 -3.16 -6.55
N ASN A 46 8.08 -3.49 -7.75
CA ASN A 46 6.71 -3.93 -7.94
C ASN A 46 6.44 -5.23 -7.18
N ASN A 47 7.36 -6.17 -7.24
CA ASN A 47 7.21 -7.44 -6.54
C ASN A 47 7.16 -7.23 -5.02
N ALA A 48 7.99 -6.34 -4.51
CA ALA A 48 8.01 -6.05 -3.08
C ALA A 48 6.69 -5.40 -2.63
N ALA A 49 6.15 -4.51 -3.46
CA ALA A 49 4.85 -3.87 -3.17
C ALA A 49 3.73 -4.91 -3.10
N VAL A 50 3.70 -5.81 -4.07
CA VAL A 50 2.71 -6.88 -4.12
C VAL A 50 2.84 -7.79 -2.91
N ASP A 51 4.06 -8.19 -2.60
CA ASP A 51 4.30 -9.07 -1.46
C ASP A 51 3.89 -8.39 -0.16
N PHE A 52 4.19 -7.11 -0.02
CA PHE A 52 3.81 -6.37 1.18
C PHE A 52 2.29 -6.33 1.34
N MET A 53 1.58 -5.99 0.27
CA MET A 53 0.12 -5.86 0.35
C MET A 53 -0.56 -7.21 0.58
N ASN A 54 0.03 -8.29 0.08
CA ASN A 54 -0.60 -9.59 0.15
C ASN A 54 -0.20 -10.42 1.38
N LYS A 55 0.79 -9.97 2.13
CA LYS A 55 1.20 -10.78 3.27
C LYS A 55 0.16 -10.71 4.39
N THR A 56 0.04 -11.78 5.12
CA THR A 56 -0.90 -11.87 6.23
C THR A 56 -0.56 -10.84 7.29
N PRO A 57 -1.52 -10.02 7.72
CA PRO A 57 -1.24 -9.07 8.80
C PRO A 57 -0.87 -9.78 10.09
N THR A 58 0.13 -9.23 10.76
CA THR A 58 0.56 -9.71 12.06
C THR A 58 0.27 -8.62 13.08
N ALA A 59 0.68 -8.81 14.32
CA ALA A 59 0.44 -7.81 15.38
C ALA A 59 1.07 -6.46 15.05
N ASN A 60 2.11 -6.44 14.21
CA ASN A 60 2.79 -5.19 13.87
C ASN A 60 2.34 -4.60 12.54
N ILE A 61 1.40 -5.23 11.87
CA ILE A 61 0.91 -4.77 10.58
C ILE A 61 -0.57 -4.40 10.70
N ASP A 62 -0.87 -3.13 10.47
CA ASP A 62 -2.22 -2.63 10.50
C ASP A 62 -2.74 -2.42 9.08
N TYR A 63 -4.04 -2.50 8.92
CA TYR A 63 -4.65 -2.16 7.65
C TYR A 63 -6.08 -1.70 7.85
N PHE A 64 -6.62 -1.00 6.86
CA PHE A 64 -8.06 -0.77 6.80
C PHE A 64 -8.49 -0.72 5.33
N VAL A 65 -9.77 -0.90 5.11
CA VAL A 65 -10.36 -0.87 3.77
C VAL A 65 -11.44 0.18 3.80
N ASP A 66 -11.38 1.15 2.90
CA ASP A 66 -12.36 2.22 2.90
C ASP A 66 -13.64 1.82 2.15
N ILE A 67 -14.60 2.73 2.06
CA ILE A 67 -15.88 2.41 1.45
C ILE A 67 -15.78 2.10 -0.04
N ARG A 68 -14.67 2.48 -0.68
CA ARG A 68 -14.45 2.21 -2.10
C ARG A 68 -13.74 0.88 -2.32
N GLY A 69 -13.35 0.20 -1.24
CA GLY A 69 -12.57 -1.03 -1.34
C GLY A 69 -11.07 -0.78 -1.48
N THR A 70 -10.62 0.45 -1.24
CA THR A 70 -9.20 0.77 -1.27
C THR A 70 -8.55 0.31 0.04
N VAL A 71 -7.47 -0.44 -0.08
CA VAL A 71 -6.76 -1.02 1.07
C VAL A 71 -5.56 -0.17 1.42
N TYR A 72 -5.44 0.19 2.68
CA TYR A 72 -4.30 0.92 3.23
C TYR A 72 -3.62 0.01 4.22
N LYS A 73 -2.31 -0.13 4.14
CA LYS A 73 -1.58 -1.08 4.98
C LYS A 73 -0.27 -0.48 5.45
N PHE A 74 0.09 -0.75 6.68
CA PHE A 74 1.29 -0.19 7.29
C PHE A 74 1.97 -1.21 8.19
N ASP A 75 3.30 -1.30 8.08
CA ASP A 75 4.10 -2.17 8.92
C ASP A 75 4.85 -1.30 9.94
N HIS A 76 4.50 -1.43 11.22
CA HIS A 76 5.12 -0.64 12.27
C HIS A 76 6.59 -0.99 12.48
N ASP A 77 7.03 -2.18 12.08
CA ASP A 77 8.42 -2.59 12.23
C ASP A 77 9.31 -2.00 11.17
N THR A 78 8.85 -1.95 9.95
CA THR A 78 9.68 -1.53 8.82
C THR A 78 9.38 -0.13 8.35
N GLY A 79 8.20 0.38 8.69
CA GLY A 79 7.74 1.67 8.19
C GLY A 79 7.13 1.61 6.79
N GLU A 80 7.04 0.42 6.20
CA GLU A 80 6.45 0.29 4.87
C GLU A 80 4.98 0.67 4.89
N PHE A 81 4.56 1.42 3.88
CA PHE A 81 3.18 1.85 3.72
C PHE A 81 2.75 1.58 2.28
N GLY A 82 1.59 1.01 2.10
CA GLY A 82 1.09 0.70 0.77
C GLY A 82 -0.40 0.92 0.65
N ILE A 83 -0.84 1.22 -0.57
CA ILE A 83 -2.26 1.37 -0.90
C ILE A 83 -2.52 0.61 -2.19
N SER A 84 -3.59 -0.17 -2.20
CA SER A 84 -4.07 -0.81 -3.42
C SER A 84 -5.56 -0.59 -3.59
N ASP A 85 -6.02 -0.57 -4.82
CA ASP A 85 -7.45 -0.34 -5.08
C ASP A 85 -8.24 -1.65 -5.04
N VAL A 86 -9.54 -1.54 -5.20
CA VAL A 86 -10.44 -2.70 -5.12
C VAL A 86 -10.14 -3.74 -6.20
N ASN A 87 -9.49 -3.34 -7.28
CA ASN A 87 -9.15 -4.26 -8.36
C ASN A 87 -7.76 -4.86 -8.20
N GLY A 88 -7.05 -4.50 -7.14
CA GLY A 88 -5.72 -5.04 -6.89
C GLY A 88 -4.59 -4.24 -7.52
N ASN A 89 -4.90 -3.09 -8.10
CA ASN A 89 -3.85 -2.24 -8.65
C ASN A 89 -3.18 -1.47 -7.52
N MET A 90 -1.85 -1.47 -7.50
CA MET A 90 -1.14 -0.68 -6.51
C MET A 90 -1.31 0.80 -6.82
N ILE A 91 -1.56 1.57 -5.79
CA ILE A 91 -1.64 3.02 -5.88
C ILE A 91 -0.32 3.63 -5.44
N THR A 92 0.23 3.15 -4.34
CA THR A 92 1.54 3.59 -3.88
C THR A 92 2.17 2.55 -2.96
N TYR A 93 3.49 2.63 -2.80
CA TYR A 93 4.24 1.80 -1.86
C TYR A 93 5.54 2.52 -1.54
N PHE A 94 5.75 2.89 -0.30
CA PHE A 94 6.96 3.60 0.10
C PHE A 94 7.11 3.56 1.63
N ILE A 95 8.25 4.03 2.11
CA ILE A 95 8.45 4.25 3.54
C ILE A 95 8.39 5.75 3.75
N PRO A 96 7.39 6.25 4.49
CA PRO A 96 7.27 7.69 4.71
C PRO A 96 8.51 8.27 5.38
N ASP A 97 8.92 9.46 4.94
CA ASP A 97 10.06 10.13 5.53
C ASP A 97 9.74 10.61 6.94
N GLY A 98 10.72 10.66 7.78
CA GLY A 98 10.54 11.14 9.15
C GLY A 98 9.76 10.13 9.98
N ASP A 99 8.71 10.59 10.61
CA ASP A 99 7.91 9.74 11.50
C ASP A 99 6.86 8.98 10.69
N ALA A 100 7.20 7.76 10.29
CA ALA A 100 6.29 6.94 9.48
C ALA A 100 5.00 6.62 10.22
N GLU A 101 5.06 6.44 11.53
CA GLU A 101 3.85 6.16 12.29
C GLU A 101 2.92 7.35 12.33
N ALA A 102 3.46 8.56 12.44
CA ALA A 102 2.63 9.74 12.38
C ALA A 102 1.91 9.86 11.03
N TYR A 103 2.62 9.50 9.94
CA TYR A 103 2.02 9.48 8.62
C TYR A 103 0.86 8.48 8.58
N TRP A 104 1.07 7.30 9.14
CA TRP A 104 0.03 6.26 9.17
C TRP A 104 -1.20 6.75 9.93
N TYR A 105 -1.00 7.35 11.10
CA TYR A 105 -2.14 7.80 11.90
C TYR A 105 -2.90 8.94 11.23
N LYS A 106 -2.26 9.74 10.38
CA LYS A 106 -3.00 10.70 9.57
C LYS A 106 -3.94 10.03 8.59
N GLN A 107 -3.53 8.88 8.04
CA GLN A 107 -4.40 8.13 7.13
C GLN A 107 -5.57 7.52 7.90
N VAL A 108 -5.32 7.02 9.09
CA VAL A 108 -6.37 6.46 9.95
C VAL A 108 -7.37 7.55 10.32
N ASP A 109 -6.89 8.74 10.64
CA ASP A 109 -7.77 9.86 11.00
C ASP A 109 -8.65 10.25 9.82
N LYS A 110 -8.12 10.27 8.61
CA LYS A 110 -8.92 10.55 7.44
C LYS A 110 -9.99 9.49 7.22
N TYR A 111 -9.62 8.24 7.41
CA TYR A 111 -10.58 7.14 7.28
C TYR A 111 -11.71 7.32 8.30
N ASP A 112 -11.37 7.62 9.55
CA ASP A 112 -12.36 7.80 10.59
C ASP A 112 -13.29 8.96 10.27
N GLU A 113 -12.76 10.07 9.74
CA GLU A 113 -13.58 11.20 9.35
C GLU A 113 -14.55 10.84 8.24
N GLU A 114 -14.09 10.07 7.25
CA GLU A 114 -14.94 9.65 6.14
C GLU A 114 -16.07 8.73 6.58
N HIS A 115 -15.85 7.98 7.63
CA HIS A 115 -16.81 6.97 8.07
C HIS A 115 -17.58 7.38 9.32
N GLN A 116 -17.45 8.68 9.73
CA GLN A 116 -18.12 9.10 10.86
C GLN A 116 -19.46 9.54 10.51
N LEU A 117 -20.42 8.96 10.41
CA LEU A 117 -21.72 9.49 10.14
C LEU A 117 -22.69 9.10 11.23
#